data_a78fe536a1bf9025a471f966213136cc
#
_entry.id   a78fe536a1bf9025a471f966213136cc
#
_cell.length_a   1.000
_cell.length_b   1.000
_cell.length_c   1.000
_cell.angle_alpha   90.00
_cell.angle_beta   90.00
_cell.angle_gamma   90.00
#
_symmetry.space_group_name_H-M   'P 1'
#
loop_
_entity.id
_entity.type
_entity.pdbx_description
1 polymer ?
#
loop_
_entity_poly.entity_id
_entity_poly.type
_entity_poly.pdbx_seq_one_letter_code
_entity_poly.pdbx_strand_id
1 'polypeptide(L)'
;MRNHRPQNPAYVLPDSDAVSTAVDEALAALHQAQQRIGRVMAVVTAAAVRDILTHNTPGAPFDAAHVELIATEDCALHATGRYWTADGTETSFTEAVGHVDGGNGVFDMNEWAPYLGRENSDVWKPLVTALPARHGMSVYRLDLVKAAALRLG
;
A
#
# COMPACT_ATOMS: atom_id res chain seq x y z
N MET A 1 40.99 -22.62 -42.92
CA MET A 1 40.12 -21.93 -41.98
C MET A 1 40.78 -20.66 -41.49
N ARG A 2 40.30 -19.53 -41.93
CA ARG A 2 40.77 -18.26 -41.38
C ARG A 2 39.97 -17.96 -40.11
N ASN A 3 40.63 -17.94 -38.95
CA ASN A 3 40.05 -17.45 -37.71
C ASN A 3 39.77 -15.97 -37.87
N HIS A 4 38.53 -15.61 -38.13
CA HIS A 4 38.10 -14.22 -38.14
C HIS A 4 37.99 -13.76 -36.71
N ARG A 5 39.07 -13.18 -36.14
CA ARG A 5 39.00 -12.39 -34.90
C ARG A 5 38.49 -11.01 -35.26
N PRO A 6 37.40 -10.53 -34.66
CA PRO A 6 36.98 -9.17 -34.86
C PRO A 6 38.13 -8.22 -34.47
N GLN A 7 38.47 -7.27 -35.37
CA GLN A 7 39.53 -6.29 -35.11
C GLN A 7 39.08 -5.17 -34.13
N ASN A 8 37.77 -4.93 -34.06
CA ASN A 8 37.16 -3.92 -33.22
C ASN A 8 36.03 -4.53 -32.41
N PRO A 9 35.75 -4.01 -31.20
CA PRO A 9 34.52 -4.36 -30.48
C PRO A 9 33.31 -4.11 -31.36
N ALA A 10 32.29 -4.99 -31.28
CA ALA A 10 31.05 -4.80 -31.99
C ALA A 10 30.30 -3.54 -31.55
N TYR A 11 30.50 -3.14 -30.28
CA TYR A 11 29.94 -1.93 -29.69
C TYR A 11 30.82 -1.48 -28.52
N VAL A 12 30.67 -0.22 -28.14
CA VAL A 12 31.42 0.38 -27.02
C VAL A 12 30.49 0.55 -25.83
N LEU A 13 30.94 0.12 -24.67
CA LEU A 13 30.22 0.23 -23.40
C LEU A 13 30.87 1.30 -22.50
N PRO A 14 30.07 1.89 -21.60
CA PRO A 14 30.65 2.62 -20.50
C PRO A 14 31.56 1.73 -19.63
N ASP A 15 32.40 2.36 -18.83
CA ASP A 15 33.24 1.67 -17.86
C ASP A 15 32.39 0.79 -16.91
N SER A 16 32.90 -0.39 -16.55
CA SER A 16 32.18 -1.35 -15.69
C SER A 16 31.83 -0.76 -14.33
N ASP A 17 32.72 0.04 -13.74
CA ASP A 17 32.43 0.69 -12.45
C ASP A 17 31.33 1.74 -12.58
N ALA A 18 31.30 2.46 -13.69
CA ALA A 18 30.22 3.41 -13.97
C ALA A 18 28.87 2.71 -14.11
N VAL A 19 28.83 1.58 -14.78
CA VAL A 19 27.60 0.76 -14.93
C VAL A 19 27.15 0.23 -13.58
N SER A 20 28.04 -0.33 -12.76
CA SER A 20 27.73 -0.82 -11.43
C SER A 20 27.17 0.26 -10.52
N THR A 21 27.78 1.44 -10.54
CA THR A 21 27.32 2.61 -9.77
C THR A 21 25.92 3.03 -10.23
N ALA A 22 25.68 3.08 -11.54
CA ALA A 22 24.37 3.44 -12.07
C ALA A 22 23.28 2.43 -11.66
N VAL A 23 23.58 1.13 -11.64
CA VAL A 23 22.67 0.09 -11.15
C VAL A 23 22.32 0.31 -9.69
N ASP A 24 23.33 0.51 -8.84
CA ASP A 24 23.13 0.71 -7.40
C ASP A 24 22.29 1.96 -7.13
N GLU A 25 22.56 3.06 -7.82
CA GLU A 25 21.80 4.31 -7.68
C GLU A 25 20.35 4.16 -8.16
N ALA A 26 20.14 3.46 -9.28
CA ALA A 26 18.79 3.20 -9.80
C ALA A 26 17.96 2.33 -8.86
N LEU A 27 18.57 1.28 -8.30
CA LEU A 27 17.89 0.40 -7.34
C LEU A 27 17.59 1.12 -6.03
N ALA A 28 18.51 1.96 -5.55
CA ALA A 28 18.27 2.79 -4.37
C ALA A 28 17.12 3.77 -4.59
N ALA A 29 17.07 4.42 -5.76
CA ALA A 29 15.98 5.34 -6.12
C ALA A 29 14.62 4.59 -6.18
N LEU A 30 14.60 3.39 -6.76
CA LEU A 30 13.39 2.56 -6.80
C LEU A 30 12.93 2.22 -5.38
N HIS A 31 13.83 1.77 -4.52
CA HIS A 31 13.50 1.44 -3.14
C HIS A 31 12.92 2.65 -2.39
N GLN A 32 13.53 3.82 -2.52
CA GLN A 32 13.03 5.05 -1.91
C GLN A 32 11.64 5.43 -2.43
N ALA A 33 11.40 5.28 -3.74
CA ALA A 33 10.09 5.54 -4.33
C ALA A 33 9.02 4.58 -3.81
N GLN A 34 9.35 3.30 -3.67
CA GLN A 34 8.44 2.29 -3.12
C GLN A 34 8.10 2.56 -1.65
N GLN A 35 9.08 2.99 -0.85
CA GLN A 35 8.85 3.38 0.55
C GLN A 35 7.92 4.59 0.63
N ARG A 36 8.13 5.59 -0.23
CA ARG A 36 7.25 6.76 -0.30
C ARG A 36 5.82 6.40 -0.70
N ILE A 37 5.67 5.54 -1.71
CA ILE A 37 4.36 5.01 -2.12
C ILE A 37 3.66 4.36 -0.93
N GLY A 38 4.37 3.54 -0.16
CA GLY A 38 3.83 2.91 1.05
C GLY A 38 3.29 3.93 2.05
N ARG A 39 4.06 4.97 2.34
CA ARG A 39 3.62 6.04 3.26
C ARG A 39 2.41 6.79 2.73
N VAL A 40 2.45 7.23 1.49
CA VAL A 40 1.36 7.98 0.86
C VAL A 40 0.09 7.15 0.81
N MET A 41 0.18 5.89 0.40
CA MET A 41 -1.01 5.03 0.26
C MET A 41 -1.59 4.59 1.61
N ALA A 42 -0.79 4.49 2.66
CA ALA A 42 -1.31 4.30 4.01
C ALA A 42 -2.13 5.51 4.47
N VAL A 43 -1.64 6.73 4.22
CA VAL A 43 -2.39 7.97 4.50
C VAL A 43 -3.66 8.04 3.66
N VAL A 44 -3.57 7.71 2.38
CA VAL A 44 -4.73 7.68 1.46
C VAL A 44 -5.79 6.68 1.95
N THR A 45 -5.38 5.52 2.44
CA THR A 45 -6.31 4.54 3.01
C THR A 45 -7.03 5.10 4.23
N ALA A 46 -6.31 5.75 5.14
CA ALA A 46 -6.93 6.41 6.30
C ALA A 46 -7.88 7.54 5.88
N ALA A 47 -7.49 8.32 4.88
CA ALA A 47 -8.35 9.37 4.33
C ALA A 47 -9.61 8.81 3.67
N ALA A 48 -9.51 7.67 2.99
CA ALA A 48 -10.64 7.01 2.37
C ALA A 48 -11.68 6.55 3.41
N VAL A 49 -11.25 6.01 4.54
CA VAL A 49 -12.14 5.65 5.65
C VAL A 49 -12.91 6.87 6.13
N ARG A 50 -12.21 7.97 6.41
CA ARG A 50 -12.85 9.24 6.79
C ARG A 50 -13.89 9.67 5.76
N ASP A 51 -13.52 9.67 4.50
CA ASP A 51 -14.37 10.18 3.42
C ASP A 51 -15.63 9.32 3.25
N ILE A 52 -15.53 8.01 3.41
CA ILE A 52 -16.71 7.13 3.41
C ILE A 52 -17.63 7.49 4.58
N LEU A 53 -17.09 7.58 5.78
CA LEU A 53 -17.89 7.76 7.00
C LEU A 53 -18.48 9.17 7.13
N THR A 54 -17.90 10.15 6.46
CA THR A 54 -18.37 11.56 6.50
C THR A 54 -19.08 11.98 5.22
N HIS A 55 -19.29 11.09 4.26
CA HIS A 55 -19.79 11.42 2.93
C HIS A 55 -19.03 12.60 2.29
N ASN A 56 -17.71 12.59 2.42
CA ASN A 56 -16.80 13.63 1.93
C ASN A 56 -17.09 15.04 2.50
N THR A 57 -17.73 15.13 3.67
CA THR A 57 -17.99 16.41 4.31
C THR A 57 -16.77 16.87 5.10
N PRO A 58 -16.11 17.97 4.73
CA PRO A 58 -14.93 18.47 5.43
C PRO A 58 -15.22 18.77 6.91
N GLY A 59 -14.34 18.29 7.79
CA GLY A 59 -14.44 18.56 9.23
C GLY A 59 -15.57 17.82 9.96
N ALA A 60 -16.34 16.98 9.28
CA ALA A 60 -17.39 16.19 9.93
C ALA A 60 -16.75 15.15 10.87
N PRO A 61 -17.33 14.90 12.05
CA PRO A 61 -16.84 13.89 12.97
C PRO A 61 -17.07 12.49 12.41
N PHE A 62 -16.17 11.58 12.73
CA PHE A 62 -16.32 10.15 12.40
C PHE A 62 -15.62 9.30 13.46
N ASP A 63 -16.04 8.05 13.58
CA ASP A 63 -15.52 7.12 14.56
C ASP A 63 -14.98 5.87 13.84
N ALA A 64 -13.67 5.83 13.67
CA ALA A 64 -12.96 4.68 13.16
C ALA A 64 -11.53 4.68 13.70
N ALA A 65 -11.08 3.56 14.24
CA ALA A 65 -9.72 3.39 14.74
C ALA A 65 -8.90 2.44 13.91
N HIS A 66 -9.51 1.42 13.31
CA HIS A 66 -8.85 0.40 12.51
C HIS A 66 -9.68 0.01 11.31
N VAL A 67 -9.02 -0.42 10.25
CA VAL A 67 -9.68 -1.00 9.05
C VAL A 67 -9.07 -2.37 8.75
N GLU A 68 -9.92 -3.29 8.30
CA GLU A 68 -9.47 -4.63 7.92
C GLU A 68 -8.94 -4.63 6.49
N LEU A 69 -7.74 -5.20 6.33
CA LEU A 69 -7.10 -5.45 5.05
C LEU A 69 -6.79 -6.94 4.93
N ILE A 70 -6.92 -7.45 3.73
CA ILE A 70 -6.60 -8.84 3.41
C ILE A 70 -5.54 -8.87 2.32
N ALA A 71 -4.50 -9.72 2.48
CA ALA A 71 -3.46 -9.88 1.49
C ALA A 71 -3.89 -10.91 0.44
N THR A 72 -3.83 -10.52 -0.83
CA THR A 72 -4.04 -11.43 -1.96
C THR A 72 -2.79 -12.25 -2.23
N GLU A 73 -2.84 -13.17 -3.22
CA GLU A 73 -1.72 -14.05 -3.56
C GLU A 73 -0.44 -13.30 -3.93
N ASP A 74 -0.56 -12.12 -4.53
CA ASP A 74 0.56 -11.25 -4.87
C ASP A 74 1.02 -10.36 -3.70
N CYS A 75 0.48 -10.58 -2.50
CA CYS A 75 0.75 -9.82 -1.28
C CYS A 75 0.26 -8.37 -1.28
N ALA A 76 -0.57 -7.98 -2.25
CA ALA A 76 -1.25 -6.67 -2.25
C ALA A 76 -2.40 -6.66 -1.24
N LEU A 77 -2.57 -5.55 -0.52
CA LEU A 77 -3.60 -5.43 0.50
C LEU A 77 -4.89 -4.87 -0.09
N HIS A 78 -6.02 -5.45 0.31
CA HIS A 78 -7.35 -5.02 -0.11
C HIS A 78 -8.22 -4.80 1.11
N ALA A 79 -9.00 -3.74 1.13
CA ALA A 79 -10.01 -3.51 2.16
C ALA A 79 -11.19 -4.46 1.95
N THR A 80 -11.68 -5.03 3.06
CA THR A 80 -12.81 -5.97 3.04
C THR A 80 -14.15 -5.29 3.27
N GLY A 81 -14.15 -4.04 3.74
CA GLY A 81 -15.34 -3.32 4.17
C GLY A 81 -15.58 -3.34 5.67
N ARG A 82 -14.80 -4.12 6.42
CA ARG A 82 -14.89 -4.22 7.88
C ARG A 82 -13.95 -3.20 8.53
N TYR A 83 -14.42 -2.57 9.60
CA TYR A 83 -13.60 -1.65 10.38
C TYR A 83 -14.00 -1.69 11.86
N TRP A 84 -13.21 -1.05 12.72
CA TRP A 84 -13.46 -0.95 14.16
C TRP A 84 -13.52 0.50 14.58
N THR A 85 -14.46 0.80 15.45
CA THR A 85 -14.58 2.11 16.10
C THR A 85 -13.52 2.27 17.20
N ALA A 86 -13.43 3.47 17.79
CA ALA A 86 -12.45 3.77 18.82
C ALA A 86 -12.63 2.92 20.10
N ASP A 87 -13.87 2.51 20.40
CA ASP A 87 -14.17 1.64 21.54
C ASP A 87 -13.93 0.15 21.23
N GLY A 88 -13.47 -0.19 20.05
CA GLY A 88 -13.18 -1.56 19.62
C GLY A 88 -14.36 -2.32 19.04
N THR A 89 -15.50 -1.68 18.81
CA THR A 89 -16.65 -2.31 18.17
C THR A 89 -16.39 -2.56 16.70
N GLU A 90 -16.58 -3.80 16.27
CA GLU A 90 -16.47 -4.21 14.88
C GLU A 90 -17.76 -3.89 14.13
N THR A 91 -17.63 -3.32 12.93
CA THR A 91 -18.75 -2.98 12.06
C THR A 91 -18.30 -3.03 10.59
N SER A 92 -19.15 -2.58 9.68
CA SER A 92 -18.84 -2.49 8.26
C SER A 92 -19.28 -1.15 7.68
N PHE A 93 -18.68 -0.74 6.57
CA PHE A 93 -19.06 0.50 5.88
C PHE A 93 -20.50 0.44 5.38
N THR A 94 -20.97 -0.74 4.95
CA THR A 94 -22.36 -0.91 4.51
C THR A 94 -23.36 -0.74 5.65
N GLU A 95 -23.01 -1.17 6.87
CA GLU A 95 -23.84 -0.91 8.06
C GLU A 95 -23.80 0.56 8.46
N ALA A 96 -22.65 1.21 8.34
CA ALA A 96 -22.47 2.59 8.78
C ALA A 96 -23.13 3.62 7.87
N VAL A 97 -23.01 3.47 6.53
CA VAL A 97 -23.43 4.49 5.56
C VAL A 97 -24.38 3.96 4.48
N GLY A 98 -24.81 2.71 4.58
CA GLY A 98 -25.71 2.09 3.63
C GLY A 98 -25.00 1.21 2.60
N HIS A 99 -25.77 0.33 1.98
CA HIS A 99 -25.23 -0.71 1.11
C HIS A 99 -24.56 -0.15 -0.16
N VAL A 100 -25.15 0.86 -0.78
CA VAL A 100 -24.62 1.46 -2.01
C VAL A 100 -23.38 2.30 -1.71
N ASP A 101 -23.46 3.24 -0.78
CA ASP A 101 -22.36 4.14 -0.44
C ASP A 101 -21.20 3.39 0.21
N GLY A 102 -21.50 2.43 1.08
CA GLY A 102 -20.47 1.59 1.70
C GLY A 102 -19.73 0.72 0.68
N GLY A 103 -20.46 0.09 -0.23
CA GLY A 103 -19.88 -0.73 -1.30
C GLY A 103 -19.04 0.07 -2.27
N ASN A 104 -19.54 1.22 -2.71
CA ASN A 104 -18.80 2.14 -3.58
C ASN A 104 -17.54 2.68 -2.89
N GLY A 105 -17.62 3.01 -1.61
CA GLY A 105 -16.48 3.49 -0.84
C GLY A 105 -15.36 2.46 -0.73
N VAL A 106 -15.70 1.20 -0.49
CA VAL A 106 -14.72 0.10 -0.47
C VAL A 106 -14.11 -0.12 -1.85
N PHE A 107 -14.91 -0.07 -2.91
CA PHE A 107 -14.43 -0.17 -4.28
C PHE A 107 -13.40 0.93 -4.59
N ASP A 108 -13.71 2.17 -4.25
CA ASP A 108 -12.81 3.31 -4.45
C ASP A 108 -11.53 3.18 -3.61
N MET A 109 -11.63 2.75 -2.35
CA MET A 109 -10.48 2.50 -1.48
C MET A 109 -9.54 1.47 -2.10
N ASN A 110 -10.07 0.46 -2.76
CA ASN A 110 -9.30 -0.61 -3.39
C ASN A 110 -8.64 -0.22 -4.71
N GLU A 111 -8.80 1.01 -5.18
CA GLU A 111 -7.92 1.58 -6.20
C GLU A 111 -6.52 1.89 -5.63
N TRP A 112 -6.41 2.17 -4.33
CA TRP A 112 -5.19 2.67 -3.70
C TRP A 112 -4.56 1.70 -2.69
N ALA A 113 -5.37 1.02 -1.88
CA ALA A 113 -4.88 0.09 -0.88
C ALA A 113 -3.95 -1.00 -1.43
N PRO A 114 -4.17 -1.54 -2.64
CA PRO A 114 -3.29 -2.57 -3.21
C PRO A 114 -1.87 -2.11 -3.53
N TYR A 115 -1.59 -0.81 -3.53
CA TYR A 115 -0.21 -0.33 -3.59
C TYR A 115 0.58 -0.66 -2.32
N LEU A 116 -0.09 -0.98 -1.21
CA LEU A 116 0.53 -1.56 -0.03
C LEU A 116 0.78 -3.04 -0.31
N GLY A 117 2.02 -3.40 -0.46
CA GLY A 117 2.41 -4.74 -0.86
C GLY A 117 3.78 -5.12 -0.34
N ARG A 118 4.38 -6.11 -0.98
CA ARG A 118 5.67 -6.66 -0.58
C ARG A 118 6.79 -5.62 -0.64
N GLU A 119 6.79 -4.77 -1.66
CA GLU A 119 7.86 -3.82 -1.96
C GLU A 119 7.99 -2.71 -0.91
N ASN A 120 6.92 -2.43 -0.17
CA ASN A 120 6.90 -1.41 0.88
C ASN A 120 6.42 -1.95 2.22
N SER A 121 6.55 -3.25 2.44
CA SER A 121 6.07 -3.90 3.66
C SER A 121 6.73 -3.35 4.94
N ASP A 122 7.93 -2.83 4.86
CA ASP A 122 8.61 -2.18 5.98
C ASP A 122 7.86 -0.95 6.48
N VAL A 123 7.08 -0.30 5.62
CA VAL A 123 6.27 0.87 5.97
C VAL A 123 4.98 0.45 6.64
N TRP A 124 4.22 -0.48 6.06
CA TRP A 124 2.87 -0.79 6.56
C TRP A 124 2.83 -1.88 7.63
N LYS A 125 3.77 -2.83 7.67
CA LYS A 125 3.77 -3.87 8.69
C LYS A 125 3.78 -3.35 10.12
N PRO A 126 4.57 -2.31 10.47
CA PRO A 126 4.50 -1.74 11.82
C PRO A 126 3.15 -1.11 12.19
N LEU A 127 2.30 -0.84 11.21
CA LEU A 127 1.00 -0.19 11.40
C LEU A 127 -0.14 -1.19 11.58
N VAL A 128 0.12 -2.48 11.37
CA VAL A 128 -0.92 -3.51 11.38
C VAL A 128 -0.74 -4.49 12.51
N THR A 129 -1.85 -5.10 12.92
CA THR A 129 -1.89 -6.28 13.77
C THR A 129 -2.44 -7.43 12.97
N ALA A 130 -1.76 -8.59 12.99
CA ALA A 130 -2.24 -9.79 12.30
C ALA A 130 -3.49 -10.32 12.98
N LEU A 131 -4.47 -10.68 12.20
CA LEU A 131 -5.70 -11.37 12.61
C LEU A 131 -5.64 -12.83 12.14
N PRO A 132 -6.55 -13.69 12.62
CA PRO A 132 -6.64 -15.06 12.11
C PRO A 132 -6.81 -15.07 10.59
N ALA A 133 -6.04 -15.91 9.90
CA ALA A 133 -6.12 -16.06 8.45
C ALA A 133 -7.52 -16.49 8.02
N ARG A 134 -7.94 -16.02 6.85
CA ARG A 134 -9.24 -16.36 6.25
C ARG A 134 -9.01 -16.95 4.87
N HIS A 135 -9.49 -18.16 4.64
CA HIS A 135 -9.31 -18.85 3.36
C HIS A 135 -7.84 -18.94 2.91
N GLY A 136 -6.92 -19.16 3.86
CA GLY A 136 -5.49 -19.21 3.58
C GLY A 136 -4.82 -17.86 3.31
N MET A 137 -5.56 -16.76 3.37
CA MET A 137 -5.03 -15.41 3.16
C MET A 137 -4.75 -14.72 4.50
N SER A 138 -3.67 -13.96 4.56
CA SER A 138 -3.33 -13.15 5.73
C SER A 138 -4.32 -11.98 5.86
N VAL A 139 -4.80 -11.76 7.08
CA VAL A 139 -5.74 -10.70 7.41
C VAL A 139 -5.09 -9.78 8.44
N TYR A 140 -5.25 -8.48 8.26
CA TYR A 140 -4.63 -7.47 9.11
C TYR A 140 -5.64 -6.43 9.55
N ARG A 141 -5.36 -5.86 10.71
CA ARG A 141 -6.04 -4.68 11.23
C ARG A 141 -5.07 -3.51 11.18
N LEU A 142 -5.34 -2.54 10.31
CA LEU A 142 -4.52 -1.34 10.15
C LEU A 142 -4.94 -0.28 11.16
N ASP A 143 -3.97 0.24 11.91
CA ASP A 143 -4.16 1.37 12.84
C ASP A 143 -4.26 2.67 12.04
N LEU A 144 -5.45 3.25 12.00
CA LEU A 144 -5.73 4.45 11.20
C LEU A 144 -5.07 5.71 11.75
N VAL A 145 -4.92 5.81 13.07
CA VAL A 145 -4.24 6.96 13.70
C VAL A 145 -2.77 6.95 13.32
N LYS A 146 -2.11 5.81 13.40
CA LYS A 146 -0.71 5.66 13.00
C LYS A 146 -0.51 5.88 11.50
N ALA A 147 -1.40 5.32 10.67
CA ALA A 147 -1.34 5.50 9.22
C ALA A 147 -1.47 6.98 8.84
N ALA A 148 -2.43 7.68 9.42
CA ALA A 148 -2.68 9.10 9.15
C ALA A 148 -1.52 10.01 9.57
N ALA A 149 -0.66 9.56 10.49
CA ALA A 149 0.46 10.34 11.02
C ALA A 149 1.75 10.20 10.18
N LEU A 150 1.76 9.37 9.14
CA LEU A 150 2.94 9.18 8.30
C LEU A 150 3.24 10.42 7.46
N ARG A 151 4.54 10.63 7.21
CA ARG A 151 5.00 11.73 6.36
C ARG A 151 4.78 11.38 4.89
N LEU A 152 4.28 12.35 4.11
CA LEU A 152 4.04 12.18 2.68
C LEU A 152 5.30 12.30 1.84
N GLY A 153 6.31 12.98 2.35
CA GLY A 153 7.58 13.22 1.64
C GLY A 153 8.69 12.22 1.93
#